data_35b88f2e362ce84a203aa59a690c6d7b
#
_entry.id   35b88f2e362ce84a203aa59a690c6d7b
#
_cell.length_a   1.000
_cell.length_b   1.000
_cell.length_c   1.000
_cell.angle_alpha   90.00
_cell.angle_beta   90.00
_cell.angle_gamma   90.00
#
_symmetry.space_group_name_H-M   'P 1'
#
loop_
_entity.id
_entity.type
_entity.pdbx_description
1 polymer ?
#
loop_
_entity_poly.entity_id
_entity_poly.type
_entity_poly.pdbx_seq_one_letter_code
_entity_poly.pdbx_strand_id
1 'polypeptide(L)'
;MKIVIPMAGYGTRLRPHTWSKPKPLVTVAGKPVLGHVLDMFTSLSSIDEVIFIVGYLGTQVQDYVGRAYPGLKARYVEQTEMLGQSHAVWLAREGLSGPMLLVFVDTLIDADLRGLASDSAEAIAWVKAVPDPRRFGVAELGPDGLVRRLVEKPQDVTNNLAVVGMYYLRQAERLISAIETQMASEQVLHGEFFLADALTILLQQGLKMRVQPVEVWHDCGKPDTLLETNRYLLDHGRDNSAIAAQRPGVVVIPPVFIDPTAVVTEAVIGPHVSISAGCEVRRSLVQDSIIDDGSLILDTALAASLIGREARVIGRYRSLNVGDSSEIGFA
;
A
#
# COMPACT_ATOMS: atom_id res chain seq x y z
N MET A 1 -15.16 15.56 -7.04
CA MET A 1 -15.05 14.09 -7.09
C MET A 1 -14.77 13.54 -5.70
N LYS A 2 -15.38 12.42 -5.32
CA LYS A 2 -15.10 11.75 -4.04
C LYS A 2 -14.04 10.66 -4.21
N ILE A 3 -13.22 10.46 -3.18
CA ILE A 3 -12.24 9.37 -3.13
C ILE A 3 -12.68 8.39 -2.05
N VAL A 4 -12.66 7.09 -2.35
CA VAL A 4 -13.05 6.02 -1.42
C VAL A 4 -11.87 5.09 -1.23
N ILE A 5 -11.45 4.89 0.02
CA ILE A 5 -10.30 4.07 0.36
C ILE A 5 -10.70 2.99 1.37
N PRO A 6 -11.06 1.78 0.90
CA PRO A 6 -11.31 0.65 1.79
C PRO A 6 -10.01 0.18 2.44
N MET A 7 -10.01 0.09 3.78
CA MET A 7 -8.81 -0.27 4.54
C MET A 7 -9.10 -1.01 5.85
N ALA A 8 -10.30 -1.57 5.98
CA ALA A 8 -10.75 -2.19 7.23
C ALA A 8 -10.06 -3.53 7.55
N GLY A 9 -9.43 -4.17 6.56
CA GLY A 9 -8.81 -5.49 6.71
C GLY A 9 -7.70 -5.55 7.75
N TYR A 10 -7.59 -6.68 8.44
CA TYR A 10 -6.61 -6.92 9.53
C TYR A 10 -5.14 -6.91 9.11
N GLY A 11 -4.84 -6.94 7.81
CA GLY A 11 -3.45 -6.96 7.31
C GLY A 11 -2.66 -8.21 7.74
N THR A 12 -3.30 -9.36 7.83
CA THR A 12 -2.73 -10.61 8.39
C THR A 12 -1.44 -11.07 7.72
N ARG A 13 -1.27 -10.77 6.43
CA ARG A 13 -0.06 -11.11 5.67
C ARG A 13 1.18 -10.31 6.09
N LEU A 14 0.99 -9.18 6.77
CA LEU A 14 2.06 -8.33 7.32
C LEU A 14 2.28 -8.55 8.82
N ARG A 15 1.59 -9.48 9.47
CA ARG A 15 1.88 -9.81 10.87
C ARG A 15 3.33 -10.28 11.02
N PRO A 16 4.00 -9.89 12.13
CA PRO A 16 3.48 -9.25 13.35
C PRO A 16 3.33 -7.72 13.27
N HIS A 17 3.77 -7.04 12.21
CA HIS A 17 3.81 -5.57 12.09
C HIS A 17 2.43 -4.90 12.18
N THR A 18 1.36 -5.66 11.92
CA THR A 18 -0.01 -5.15 11.90
C THR A 18 -0.84 -5.51 13.14
N TRP A 19 -0.20 -5.92 14.23
CA TRP A 19 -0.94 -6.16 15.48
C TRP A 19 -1.23 -4.87 16.27
N SER A 20 -0.27 -3.97 16.35
CA SER A 20 -0.40 -2.70 17.09
C SER A 20 -0.60 -1.48 16.18
N LYS A 21 -0.48 -1.68 14.87
CA LYS A 21 -0.56 -0.62 13.85
C LYS A 21 -1.43 -1.15 12.70
N PRO A 22 -2.45 -0.41 12.20
CA PRO A 22 -3.23 -0.87 11.05
C PRO A 22 -2.37 -0.85 9.78
N LYS A 23 -2.63 -1.77 8.84
CA LYS A 23 -1.87 -1.91 7.59
C LYS A 23 -1.62 -0.58 6.86
N PRO A 24 -2.59 0.34 6.73
CA PRO A 24 -2.37 1.63 6.08
C PRO A 24 -1.26 2.47 6.68
N LEU A 25 -0.93 2.25 7.95
CA LEU A 25 0.08 3.01 8.67
C LEU A 25 1.45 2.32 8.76
N VAL A 26 1.64 1.19 8.11
CA VAL A 26 2.96 0.59 7.96
C VAL A 26 3.85 1.54 7.16
N THR A 27 5.04 1.82 7.69
CA THR A 27 5.95 2.82 7.14
C THR A 27 6.83 2.22 6.04
N VAL A 28 7.00 2.97 4.97
CA VAL A 28 7.90 2.67 3.86
C VAL A 28 8.53 3.96 3.35
N ALA A 29 9.83 3.98 3.11
CA ALA A 29 10.57 5.17 2.68
C ALA A 29 10.22 6.44 3.50
N GLY A 30 10.17 6.29 4.84
CA GLY A 30 9.97 7.38 5.80
C GLY A 30 8.53 7.90 5.93
N LYS A 31 7.52 7.24 5.32
CA LYS A 31 6.13 7.69 5.35
C LYS A 31 5.18 6.48 5.41
N PRO A 32 4.04 6.55 6.12
CA PRO A 32 3.01 5.51 6.04
C PRO A 32 2.52 5.27 4.61
N VAL A 33 2.19 4.02 4.28
CA VAL A 33 1.64 3.64 2.96
C VAL A 33 0.44 4.52 2.59
N LEU A 34 -0.48 4.76 3.53
CA LEU A 34 -1.60 5.68 3.33
C LEU A 34 -1.16 7.08 2.91
N GLY A 35 -0.06 7.59 3.48
CA GLY A 35 0.47 8.89 3.11
C GLY A 35 0.97 8.93 1.66
N HIS A 36 1.60 7.87 1.17
CA HIS A 36 1.99 7.75 -0.24
C HIS A 36 0.75 7.68 -1.14
N VAL A 37 -0.29 6.92 -0.75
CA VAL A 37 -1.55 6.86 -1.49
C VAL A 37 -2.22 8.24 -1.57
N LEU A 38 -2.27 8.99 -0.47
CA LEU A 38 -2.86 10.33 -0.48
C LEU A 38 -2.06 11.33 -1.33
N ASP A 39 -0.74 11.18 -1.41
CA ASP A 39 0.11 12.02 -2.27
C ASP A 39 -0.20 11.85 -3.76
N MET A 40 -0.66 10.65 -4.20
CA MET A 40 -1.05 10.43 -5.60
C MET A 40 -2.19 11.36 -6.05
N PHE A 41 -3.01 11.82 -5.10
CA PHE A 41 -4.17 12.65 -5.40
C PHE A 41 -3.86 14.15 -5.47
N THR A 42 -2.62 14.56 -5.20
CA THR A 42 -2.23 15.98 -5.26
C THR A 42 -2.35 16.61 -6.64
N SER A 43 -2.37 15.79 -7.69
CA SER A 43 -2.57 16.21 -9.08
C SER A 43 -4.05 16.42 -9.45
N LEU A 44 -4.99 15.99 -8.62
CA LEU A 44 -6.42 16.19 -8.83
C LEU A 44 -6.82 17.66 -8.58
N SER A 45 -7.53 18.25 -9.52
CA SER A 45 -7.93 19.66 -9.45
C SER A 45 -8.94 19.97 -8.35
N SER A 46 -9.77 19.00 -7.98
CA SER A 46 -10.73 19.13 -6.87
C SER A 46 -11.07 17.77 -6.26
N ILE A 47 -10.96 17.68 -4.95
CA ILE A 47 -11.43 16.56 -4.14
C ILE A 47 -12.50 17.10 -3.21
N ASP A 48 -13.74 16.61 -3.35
CA ASP A 48 -14.85 17.06 -2.52
C ASP A 48 -14.75 16.47 -1.11
N GLU A 49 -14.41 15.18 -1.03
CA GLU A 49 -14.29 14.43 0.22
C GLU A 49 -13.47 13.16 -0.02
N VAL A 50 -12.70 12.73 0.99
CA VAL A 50 -12.06 11.41 1.05
C VAL A 50 -12.76 10.58 2.11
N ILE A 51 -13.30 9.43 1.70
CA ILE A 51 -14.04 8.50 2.57
C ILE A 51 -13.12 7.31 2.88
N PHE A 52 -12.72 7.21 4.12
CA PHE A 52 -11.90 6.12 4.66
C PHE A 52 -12.80 5.07 5.27
N ILE A 53 -12.79 3.85 4.72
CA ILE A 53 -13.54 2.74 5.32
C ILE A 53 -12.57 1.97 6.19
N VAL A 54 -12.65 2.25 7.50
CA VAL A 54 -11.73 1.78 8.52
C VAL A 54 -12.29 0.57 9.26
N GLY A 55 -11.42 -0.18 9.93
CA GLY A 55 -11.80 -1.29 10.80
C GLY A 55 -10.98 -1.25 12.08
N TYR A 56 -10.44 -2.40 12.48
CA TYR A 56 -9.56 -2.53 13.63
C TYR A 56 -8.46 -1.47 13.65
N LEU A 57 -8.29 -0.76 14.77
CA LEU A 57 -7.36 0.36 14.95
C LEU A 57 -7.64 1.57 14.04
N GLY A 58 -8.86 1.75 13.56
CA GLY A 58 -9.25 2.86 12.70
C GLY A 58 -8.99 4.24 13.29
N THR A 59 -9.03 4.40 14.62
CA THR A 59 -8.68 5.66 15.31
C THR A 59 -7.27 6.13 15.00
N GLN A 60 -6.30 5.23 14.88
CA GLN A 60 -4.93 5.59 14.50
C GLN A 60 -4.87 6.19 13.08
N VAL A 61 -5.71 5.72 12.16
CA VAL A 61 -5.84 6.30 10.81
C VAL A 61 -6.41 7.72 10.91
N GLN A 62 -7.45 7.93 11.72
CA GLN A 62 -8.06 9.26 11.93
C GLN A 62 -7.04 10.24 12.49
N ASP A 63 -6.28 9.83 13.52
CA ASP A 63 -5.23 10.63 14.14
C ASP A 63 -4.11 10.99 13.15
N TYR A 64 -3.69 10.03 12.33
CA TYR A 64 -2.68 10.26 11.30
C TYR A 64 -3.16 11.26 10.25
N VAL A 65 -4.35 11.04 9.68
CA VAL A 65 -4.91 11.91 8.64
C VAL A 65 -5.17 13.32 9.18
N GLY A 66 -5.75 13.44 10.38
CA GLY A 66 -6.01 14.73 11.01
C GLY A 66 -4.74 15.56 11.25
N ARG A 67 -3.63 14.90 11.62
CA ARG A 67 -2.35 15.53 11.85
C ARG A 67 -1.59 15.84 10.56
N ALA A 68 -1.52 14.88 9.63
CA ALA A 68 -0.69 14.99 8.43
C ALA A 68 -1.39 15.73 7.28
N TYR A 69 -2.72 15.73 7.25
CA TYR A 69 -3.54 16.31 6.18
C TYR A 69 -4.70 17.15 6.76
N PRO A 70 -4.42 18.21 7.57
CA PRO A 70 -5.45 18.96 8.31
C PRO A 70 -6.45 19.68 7.40
N GLY A 71 -6.09 19.93 6.13
CA GLY A 71 -6.98 20.54 5.14
C GLY A 71 -7.85 19.53 4.35
N LEU A 72 -7.68 18.23 4.60
CA LEU A 72 -8.43 17.20 3.87
C LEU A 72 -9.83 17.05 4.46
N LYS A 73 -10.87 17.18 3.63
CA LYS A 73 -12.23 16.84 4.05
C LYS A 73 -12.36 15.33 4.12
N ALA A 74 -12.22 14.79 5.32
CA ALA A 74 -12.19 13.36 5.59
C ALA A 74 -13.50 12.90 6.25
N ARG A 75 -14.04 11.77 5.77
CA ARG A 75 -15.13 11.02 6.40
C ARG A 75 -14.63 9.63 6.76
N TYR A 76 -15.05 9.11 7.90
CA TYR A 76 -14.68 7.78 8.35
C TYR A 76 -15.95 6.93 8.49
N VAL A 77 -15.90 5.74 7.91
CA VAL A 77 -16.97 4.73 7.99
C VAL A 77 -16.37 3.47 8.56
N GLU A 78 -16.96 2.89 9.57
CA GLU A 78 -16.43 1.69 10.21
C GLU A 78 -17.03 0.43 9.58
N GLN A 79 -16.18 -0.50 9.18
CA GLN A 79 -16.55 -1.86 8.81
C GLN A 79 -16.19 -2.79 9.97
N THR A 80 -17.17 -3.22 10.73
CA THR A 80 -17.01 -4.14 11.88
C THR A 80 -17.01 -5.61 11.44
N GLU A 81 -17.79 -5.95 10.42
CA GLU A 81 -17.86 -7.30 9.86
C GLU A 81 -17.09 -7.38 8.56
N MET A 82 -16.14 -8.32 8.48
CA MET A 82 -15.24 -8.47 7.32
C MET A 82 -15.92 -9.27 6.20
N LEU A 83 -17.03 -8.75 5.67
CA LEU A 83 -17.81 -9.38 4.59
C LEU A 83 -17.30 -9.02 3.18
N GLY A 84 -16.09 -8.50 3.06
CA GLY A 84 -15.45 -8.21 1.78
C GLY A 84 -15.50 -6.75 1.33
N GLN A 85 -14.95 -6.49 0.14
CA GLN A 85 -14.72 -5.16 -0.38
C GLN A 85 -16.01 -4.45 -0.79
N SER A 86 -16.96 -5.18 -1.41
CA SER A 86 -18.26 -4.62 -1.79
C SER A 86 -19.04 -4.17 -0.56
N HIS A 87 -19.06 -4.98 0.50
CA HIS A 87 -19.70 -4.61 1.77
C HIS A 87 -19.07 -3.34 2.36
N ALA A 88 -17.74 -3.23 2.34
CA ALA A 88 -17.05 -2.03 2.78
C ALA A 88 -17.56 -0.78 2.04
N VAL A 89 -17.61 -0.82 0.71
CA VAL A 89 -18.10 0.29 -0.12
C VAL A 89 -19.57 0.60 0.14
N TRP A 90 -20.39 -0.43 0.32
CA TRP A 90 -21.82 -0.28 0.63
C TRP A 90 -22.09 0.45 1.96
N LEU A 91 -21.26 0.21 2.97
CA LEU A 91 -21.36 0.94 4.24
C LEU A 91 -21.19 2.45 4.08
N ALA A 92 -20.42 2.88 3.08
CA ALA A 92 -20.20 4.28 2.76
C ALA A 92 -21.28 4.90 1.83
N ARG A 93 -22.30 4.15 1.42
CA ARG A 93 -23.28 4.52 0.37
C ARG A 93 -23.95 5.88 0.56
N GLU A 94 -24.27 6.28 1.78
CA GLU A 94 -24.91 7.57 2.05
C GLU A 94 -24.00 8.77 1.69
N GLY A 95 -22.67 8.54 1.70
CA GLY A 95 -21.69 9.51 1.29
C GLY A 95 -21.36 9.48 -0.20
N LEU A 96 -21.87 8.49 -0.97
CA LEU A 96 -21.44 8.24 -2.34
C LEU A 96 -22.48 8.74 -3.36
N SER A 97 -22.10 9.75 -4.14
CA SER A 97 -22.89 10.27 -5.24
C SER A 97 -21.99 10.92 -6.31
N GLY A 98 -22.38 10.75 -7.57
CA GLY A 98 -21.64 11.30 -8.70
C GLY A 98 -20.26 10.66 -8.92
N PRO A 99 -19.28 11.42 -9.47
CA PRO A 99 -17.96 10.87 -9.77
C PRO A 99 -17.18 10.45 -8.52
N MET A 100 -16.64 9.22 -8.55
CA MET A 100 -15.79 8.70 -7.50
C MET A 100 -14.54 8.00 -8.04
N LEU A 101 -13.47 8.04 -7.24
CA LEU A 101 -12.26 7.26 -7.41
C LEU A 101 -12.15 6.30 -6.21
N LEU A 102 -12.18 5.01 -6.48
CA LEU A 102 -11.98 3.97 -5.47
C LEU A 102 -10.54 3.47 -5.57
N VAL A 103 -9.83 3.45 -4.45
CA VAL A 103 -8.41 3.04 -4.40
C VAL A 103 -8.17 2.14 -3.20
N PHE A 104 -7.57 0.98 -3.43
CA PHE A 104 -7.13 0.13 -2.33
C PHE A 104 -5.86 0.71 -1.70
N VAL A 105 -5.83 0.70 -0.37
CA VAL A 105 -4.79 1.37 0.42
C VAL A 105 -3.38 0.80 0.26
N ASP A 106 -3.24 -0.39 -0.30
CA ASP A 106 -1.95 -1.04 -0.57
C ASP A 106 -1.46 -0.88 -2.01
N THR A 107 -2.17 -0.07 -2.81
CA THR A 107 -1.86 0.19 -4.21
C THR A 107 -1.10 1.51 -4.35
N LEU A 108 0.17 1.44 -4.72
CA LEU A 108 0.96 2.59 -5.14
C LEU A 108 1.25 2.48 -6.64
N ILE A 109 0.76 3.45 -7.40
CA ILE A 109 0.95 3.50 -8.85
C ILE A 109 1.50 4.87 -9.26
N ASP A 110 2.22 4.90 -10.36
CA ASP A 110 2.50 6.15 -11.06
C ASP A 110 1.41 6.34 -12.12
N ALA A 111 0.48 7.25 -11.87
CA ALA A 111 -0.62 7.55 -12.77
C ALA A 111 -0.88 9.06 -12.82
N ASP A 112 -1.01 9.57 -14.02
CA ASP A 112 -1.48 10.94 -14.22
C ASP A 112 -3.01 10.99 -14.06
N LEU A 113 -3.44 11.58 -12.95
CA LEU A 113 -4.86 11.76 -12.63
C LEU A 113 -5.41 13.13 -13.05
N ARG A 114 -4.59 13.99 -13.67
CA ARG A 114 -5.03 15.29 -14.20
C ARG A 114 -6.10 15.06 -15.27
N GLY A 115 -7.13 15.85 -15.26
CA GLY A 115 -8.22 15.73 -16.22
C GLY A 115 -9.22 14.60 -15.95
N LEU A 116 -9.02 13.74 -14.93
CA LEU A 116 -9.94 12.64 -14.63
C LEU A 116 -11.38 13.13 -14.36
N ALA A 117 -11.54 14.29 -13.72
CA ALA A 117 -12.85 14.87 -13.44
C ALA A 117 -13.63 15.27 -14.71
N SER A 118 -12.93 15.55 -15.81
CA SER A 118 -13.50 15.90 -17.13
C SER A 118 -13.48 14.74 -18.12
N ASP A 119 -12.98 13.56 -17.73
CA ASP A 119 -12.93 12.39 -18.60
C ASP A 119 -14.34 11.94 -19.00
N SER A 120 -14.53 11.60 -20.26
CA SER A 120 -15.83 11.18 -20.81
C SER A 120 -16.19 9.73 -20.50
N ALA A 121 -15.24 8.91 -19.98
CA ALA A 121 -15.49 7.52 -19.65
C ALA A 121 -16.56 7.35 -18.56
N GLU A 122 -17.41 6.33 -18.68
CA GLU A 122 -18.34 5.96 -17.60
C GLU A 122 -17.59 5.30 -16.44
N ALA A 123 -16.58 4.49 -16.76
CA ALA A 123 -15.70 3.85 -15.79
C ALA A 123 -14.30 3.61 -16.37
N ILE A 124 -13.30 3.59 -15.49
CA ILE A 124 -11.91 3.28 -15.80
C ILE A 124 -11.37 2.31 -14.74
N ALA A 125 -10.69 1.26 -15.19
CA ALA A 125 -9.91 0.38 -14.32
C ALA A 125 -8.42 0.53 -14.67
N TRP A 126 -7.57 0.81 -13.70
CA TRP A 126 -6.12 0.79 -13.91
C TRP A 126 -5.61 -0.63 -13.87
N VAL A 127 -4.75 -0.98 -14.84
CA VAL A 127 -4.31 -2.35 -15.07
C VAL A 127 -2.81 -2.43 -15.33
N LYS A 128 -2.23 -3.59 -15.01
CA LYS A 128 -0.84 -3.94 -15.34
C LYS A 128 -0.75 -5.39 -15.77
N ALA A 129 -0.01 -5.68 -16.83
CA ALA A 129 0.34 -7.04 -17.17
C ALA A 129 1.35 -7.59 -16.14
N VAL A 130 1.04 -8.73 -15.55
CA VAL A 130 1.87 -9.37 -14.51
C VAL A 130 2.25 -10.79 -14.90
N PRO A 131 3.41 -11.31 -14.45
CA PRO A 131 3.80 -12.70 -14.77
C PRO A 131 2.85 -13.76 -14.19
N ASP A 132 2.31 -13.52 -12.99
CA ASP A 132 1.37 -14.44 -12.32
C ASP A 132 0.15 -13.64 -11.78
N PRO A 133 -1.01 -13.74 -12.46
CA PRO A 133 -2.22 -13.00 -12.09
C PRO A 133 -3.05 -13.66 -10.98
N ARG A 134 -2.76 -14.91 -10.58
CA ARG A 134 -3.61 -15.73 -9.71
C ARG A 134 -3.92 -15.15 -8.33
N ARG A 135 -3.25 -14.07 -7.97
CA ARG A 135 -3.43 -13.37 -6.67
C ARG A 135 -4.26 -12.10 -6.78
N PHE A 136 -4.63 -11.71 -7.97
CA PHE A 136 -5.26 -10.43 -8.29
C PHE A 136 -6.59 -10.64 -9.02
N GLY A 137 -7.37 -9.58 -9.13
CA GLY A 137 -8.43 -9.53 -10.12
C GLY A 137 -7.82 -9.27 -11.50
N VAL A 138 -8.38 -9.86 -12.56
CA VAL A 138 -7.97 -9.62 -13.95
C VAL A 138 -9.11 -9.05 -14.77
N ALA A 139 -8.78 -8.21 -15.76
CA ALA A 139 -9.73 -7.66 -16.70
C ALA A 139 -9.74 -8.48 -18.00
N GLU A 140 -10.92 -8.99 -18.37
CA GLU A 140 -11.15 -9.60 -19.68
C GLU A 140 -11.71 -8.53 -20.64
N LEU A 141 -11.00 -8.32 -21.75
CA LEU A 141 -11.39 -7.31 -22.74
C LEU A 141 -12.21 -7.93 -23.86
N GLY A 142 -13.17 -7.15 -24.37
CA GLY A 142 -13.90 -7.44 -25.59
C GLY A 142 -13.13 -7.03 -26.84
N PRO A 143 -13.66 -7.36 -28.03
CA PRO A 143 -13.09 -6.93 -29.33
C PRO A 143 -13.04 -5.41 -29.51
N ASP A 144 -13.87 -4.69 -28.76
CA ASP A 144 -13.96 -3.22 -28.72
C ASP A 144 -12.94 -2.58 -27.73
N GLY A 145 -12.11 -3.38 -27.07
CA GLY A 145 -11.13 -2.94 -26.08
C GLY A 145 -11.74 -2.55 -24.72
N LEU A 146 -13.05 -2.70 -24.54
CA LEU A 146 -13.71 -2.46 -23.26
C LEU A 146 -13.68 -3.72 -22.39
N VAL A 147 -13.74 -3.50 -21.06
CA VAL A 147 -13.83 -4.59 -20.11
C VAL A 147 -15.19 -5.29 -20.24
N ARG A 148 -15.18 -6.61 -20.44
CA ARG A 148 -16.37 -7.45 -20.48
C ARG A 148 -16.66 -8.10 -19.13
N ARG A 149 -15.61 -8.45 -18.39
CA ARG A 149 -15.71 -9.09 -17.09
C ARG A 149 -14.45 -8.84 -16.27
N LEU A 150 -14.61 -8.80 -14.97
CA LEU A 150 -13.52 -8.89 -14.01
C LEU A 150 -13.57 -10.26 -13.33
N VAL A 151 -12.43 -10.91 -13.22
CA VAL A 151 -12.32 -12.25 -12.61
C VAL A 151 -11.39 -12.17 -11.42
N GLU A 152 -11.92 -12.41 -10.23
CA GLU A 152 -11.11 -12.43 -9.00
C GLU A 152 -10.32 -13.73 -8.89
N LYS A 153 -9.01 -13.63 -8.65
CA LYS A 153 -8.09 -14.76 -8.44
C LYS A 153 -8.25 -15.87 -9.46
N PRO A 154 -8.01 -15.61 -10.76
CA PRO A 154 -8.20 -16.59 -11.82
C PRO A 154 -7.31 -17.81 -11.59
N GLN A 155 -7.77 -18.98 -12.00
CA GLN A 155 -6.94 -20.19 -12.01
C GLN A 155 -6.03 -20.26 -13.25
N ASP A 156 -6.49 -19.65 -14.35
CA ASP A 156 -5.76 -19.58 -15.61
C ASP A 156 -4.85 -18.32 -15.62
N VAL A 157 -3.65 -18.50 -16.19
CA VAL A 157 -2.64 -17.44 -16.32
C VAL A 157 -2.57 -16.84 -17.73
N THR A 158 -3.41 -17.30 -18.66
CA THR A 158 -3.42 -16.82 -20.06
C THR A 158 -3.81 -15.34 -20.15
N ASN A 159 -4.76 -14.90 -19.32
CA ASN A 159 -5.06 -13.49 -19.15
C ASN A 159 -4.32 -12.94 -17.95
N ASN A 160 -3.29 -12.16 -18.20
CA ASN A 160 -2.40 -11.61 -17.18
C ASN A 160 -2.61 -10.10 -16.92
N LEU A 161 -3.70 -9.52 -17.40
CA LEU A 161 -4.01 -8.10 -17.23
C LEU A 161 -4.63 -7.85 -15.85
N ALA A 162 -3.78 -7.76 -14.84
CA ALA A 162 -4.19 -7.57 -13.46
C ALA A 162 -4.75 -6.17 -13.23
N VAL A 163 -5.84 -6.06 -12.47
CA VAL A 163 -6.37 -4.79 -11.99
C VAL A 163 -5.58 -4.37 -10.75
N VAL A 164 -5.05 -3.16 -10.76
CA VAL A 164 -4.13 -2.70 -9.71
C VAL A 164 -4.84 -2.18 -8.45
N GLY A 165 -6.18 -2.26 -8.39
CA GLY A 165 -6.95 -1.81 -7.23
C GLY A 165 -7.30 -0.32 -7.26
N MET A 166 -7.32 0.30 -8.44
CA MET A 166 -7.83 1.66 -8.65
C MET A 166 -8.92 1.64 -9.71
N TYR A 167 -10.05 2.31 -9.41
CA TYR A 167 -11.23 2.39 -10.29
C TYR A 167 -11.84 3.78 -10.23
N TYR A 168 -12.13 4.35 -11.40
CA TYR A 168 -12.97 5.52 -11.53
C TYR A 168 -14.36 5.12 -11.98
N LEU A 169 -15.39 5.70 -11.38
CA LEU A 169 -16.78 5.59 -11.83
C LEU A 169 -17.40 6.98 -11.85
N ARG A 170 -18.04 7.31 -12.98
CA ARG A 170 -18.72 8.60 -13.12
C ARG A 170 -19.97 8.71 -12.23
N GLN A 171 -20.62 7.59 -11.94
CA GLN A 171 -21.82 7.48 -11.13
C GLN A 171 -21.65 6.42 -10.06
N ALA A 172 -21.29 6.85 -8.86
CA ALA A 172 -21.12 5.97 -7.71
C ALA A 172 -22.38 5.19 -7.34
N GLU A 173 -23.55 5.82 -7.57
CA GLU A 173 -24.88 5.24 -7.30
C GLU A 173 -25.10 3.92 -8.04
N ARG A 174 -24.59 3.83 -9.28
CA ARG A 174 -24.69 2.58 -10.05
C ARG A 174 -23.93 1.44 -9.39
N LEU A 175 -22.74 1.72 -8.84
CA LEU A 175 -21.98 0.71 -8.10
C LEU A 175 -22.72 0.27 -6.84
N ILE A 176 -23.31 1.19 -6.09
CA ILE A 176 -24.08 0.85 -4.90
C ILE A 176 -25.25 -0.08 -5.26
N SER A 177 -26.02 0.23 -6.31
CA SER A 177 -27.11 -0.62 -6.78
C SER A 177 -26.62 -2.03 -7.22
N ALA A 178 -25.47 -2.11 -7.86
CA ALA A 178 -24.88 -3.40 -8.23
C ALA A 178 -24.42 -4.21 -7.02
N ILE A 179 -23.85 -3.55 -6.00
CA ILE A 179 -23.49 -4.19 -4.73
C ILE A 179 -24.73 -4.72 -4.01
N GLU A 180 -25.80 -3.94 -3.98
CA GLU A 180 -27.08 -4.39 -3.39
C GLU A 180 -27.64 -5.63 -4.12
N THR A 181 -27.55 -5.65 -5.44
CA THR A 181 -27.92 -6.82 -6.26
C THR A 181 -27.03 -8.02 -5.94
N GLN A 182 -25.71 -7.82 -5.81
CA GLN A 182 -24.75 -8.86 -5.43
C GLN A 182 -25.07 -9.43 -4.04
N MET A 183 -25.31 -8.56 -3.05
CA MET A 183 -25.62 -8.97 -1.67
C MET A 183 -26.94 -9.73 -1.57
N ALA A 184 -27.96 -9.29 -2.34
CA ALA A 184 -29.26 -9.97 -2.39
C ALA A 184 -29.21 -11.35 -3.06
N SER A 185 -28.23 -11.61 -3.93
CA SER A 185 -28.06 -12.90 -4.58
C SER A 185 -27.38 -13.95 -3.70
N GLU A 186 -26.87 -13.55 -2.51
CA GLU A 186 -26.12 -14.40 -1.58
C GLU A 186 -24.89 -15.10 -2.22
N GLN A 187 -24.46 -14.65 -3.41
CA GLN A 187 -23.29 -15.19 -4.10
C GLN A 187 -22.02 -14.63 -3.43
N VAL A 188 -21.41 -15.45 -2.59
CA VAL A 188 -20.18 -15.13 -1.88
C VAL A 188 -19.07 -16.11 -2.28
N LEU A 189 -17.85 -15.61 -2.41
CA LEU A 189 -16.67 -16.44 -2.56
C LEU A 189 -15.90 -16.42 -1.23
N HIS A 190 -15.72 -17.56 -0.60
CA HIS A 190 -15.09 -17.68 0.73
C HIS A 190 -15.73 -16.83 1.82
N GLY A 191 -17.04 -16.56 1.73
CA GLY A 191 -17.78 -15.74 2.69
C GLY A 191 -17.61 -14.23 2.50
N GLU A 192 -17.02 -13.77 1.40
CA GLU A 192 -16.77 -12.37 1.11
C GLU A 192 -17.46 -11.92 -0.20
N PHE A 193 -17.95 -10.70 -0.23
CA PHE A 193 -18.45 -10.02 -1.43
C PHE A 193 -17.30 -9.28 -2.10
N PHE A 194 -16.78 -9.84 -3.20
CA PHE A 194 -15.68 -9.20 -3.95
C PHE A 194 -16.18 -8.08 -4.84
N LEU A 195 -15.43 -6.99 -4.92
CA LEU A 195 -15.76 -5.84 -5.75
C LEU A 195 -15.78 -6.19 -7.25
N ALA A 196 -14.93 -7.13 -7.68
CA ALA A 196 -14.89 -7.58 -9.07
C ALA A 196 -16.23 -8.15 -9.54
N ASP A 197 -16.98 -8.82 -8.66
CA ASP A 197 -18.30 -9.36 -8.98
C ASP A 197 -19.36 -8.25 -9.13
N ALA A 198 -19.37 -7.27 -8.22
CA ALA A 198 -20.26 -6.12 -8.33
C ALA A 198 -19.98 -5.30 -9.61
N LEU A 199 -18.72 -5.08 -9.95
CA LEU A 199 -18.34 -4.43 -11.20
C LEU A 199 -18.74 -5.26 -12.42
N THR A 200 -18.66 -6.58 -12.33
CA THR A 200 -19.13 -7.47 -13.42
C THR A 200 -20.65 -7.37 -13.60
N ILE A 201 -21.44 -7.25 -12.53
CA ILE A 201 -22.88 -6.96 -12.63
C ILE A 201 -23.12 -5.64 -13.37
N LEU A 202 -22.36 -4.58 -13.06
CA LEU A 202 -22.45 -3.30 -13.78
C LEU A 202 -22.15 -3.43 -15.27
N LEU A 203 -21.11 -4.21 -15.63
CA LEU A 203 -20.75 -4.45 -17.02
C LEU A 203 -21.87 -5.19 -17.77
N GLN A 204 -22.51 -6.17 -17.13
CA GLN A 204 -23.68 -6.89 -17.68
C GLN A 204 -24.89 -5.97 -17.82
N GLN A 205 -25.03 -4.93 -17.00
CA GLN A 205 -26.04 -3.88 -17.11
C GLN A 205 -25.68 -2.79 -18.15
N GLY A 206 -24.61 -3.01 -18.94
CA GLY A 206 -24.22 -2.13 -20.05
C GLY A 206 -23.28 -0.98 -19.67
N LEU A 207 -22.67 -0.99 -18.47
CA LEU A 207 -21.61 -0.01 -18.14
C LEU A 207 -20.42 -0.20 -19.08
N LYS A 208 -19.95 0.90 -19.66
CA LYS A 208 -18.74 0.90 -20.48
C LYS A 208 -17.52 1.26 -19.63
N MET A 209 -16.66 0.28 -19.43
CA MET A 209 -15.42 0.44 -18.68
C MET A 209 -14.22 0.27 -19.62
N ARG A 210 -13.36 1.29 -19.69
CA ARG A 210 -12.07 1.17 -20.34
C ARG A 210 -10.97 0.80 -19.36
N VAL A 211 -9.88 0.25 -19.84
CA VAL A 211 -8.68 0.06 -19.07
C VAL A 211 -7.70 1.22 -19.26
N GLN A 212 -6.91 1.50 -18.22
CA GLN A 212 -5.79 2.43 -18.25
C GLN A 212 -4.54 1.68 -17.77
N PRO A 213 -3.60 1.36 -18.67
CA PRO A 213 -2.35 0.71 -18.28
C PRO A 213 -1.50 1.62 -17.39
N VAL A 214 -0.78 1.00 -16.44
CA VAL A 214 0.25 1.64 -15.63
C VAL A 214 1.58 0.92 -15.80
N GLU A 215 2.67 1.67 -15.80
CA GLU A 215 4.03 1.11 -15.86
C GLU A 215 4.53 0.72 -14.48
N VAL A 216 4.19 1.52 -13.49
CA VAL A 216 4.60 1.33 -12.09
C VAL A 216 3.42 0.92 -11.24
N TRP A 217 3.56 -0.18 -10.55
CA TRP A 217 2.62 -0.65 -9.53
C TRP A 217 3.36 -1.41 -8.44
N HIS A 218 3.20 -0.95 -7.22
CA HIS A 218 3.75 -1.58 -6.02
C HIS A 218 2.62 -1.98 -5.08
N ASP A 219 2.61 -3.27 -4.72
CA ASP A 219 1.70 -3.86 -3.74
C ASP A 219 2.36 -3.85 -2.36
N CYS A 220 1.85 -3.06 -1.42
CA CYS A 220 2.32 -3.00 -0.03
C CYS A 220 1.63 -4.04 0.86
N GLY A 221 1.27 -5.20 0.33
CA GLY A 221 0.47 -6.22 1.02
C GLY A 221 1.26 -7.31 1.74
N LYS A 222 2.58 -7.42 1.52
CA LYS A 222 3.48 -8.45 2.08
C LYS A 222 4.82 -7.86 2.47
N PRO A 223 5.59 -8.53 3.37
CA PRO A 223 6.93 -8.07 3.74
C PRO A 223 7.88 -7.87 2.55
N ASP A 224 7.94 -8.84 1.65
CA ASP A 224 8.84 -8.79 0.49
C ASP A 224 8.51 -7.63 -0.44
N THR A 225 7.22 -7.49 -0.80
CA THR A 225 6.76 -6.40 -1.67
C THR A 225 6.86 -5.02 -0.98
N LEU A 226 6.81 -4.97 0.35
CA LEU A 226 7.05 -3.73 1.08
C LEU A 226 8.52 -3.30 0.99
N LEU A 227 9.48 -4.23 1.07
CA LEU A 227 10.91 -3.95 0.84
C LEU A 227 11.17 -3.52 -0.61
N GLU A 228 10.55 -4.17 -1.60
CA GLU A 228 10.63 -3.75 -3.00
C GLU A 228 10.09 -2.32 -3.20
N THR A 229 8.97 -1.99 -2.56
CA THR A 229 8.41 -0.64 -2.59
C THR A 229 9.34 0.36 -1.93
N ASN A 230 9.99 -0.01 -0.82
CA ASN A 230 10.98 0.84 -0.15
C ASN A 230 12.16 1.18 -1.07
N ARG A 231 12.72 0.18 -1.75
CA ARG A 231 13.80 0.38 -2.73
C ARG A 231 13.36 1.35 -3.82
N TYR A 232 12.22 1.08 -4.44
CA TYR A 232 11.68 1.93 -5.50
C TYR A 232 11.51 3.39 -5.04
N LEU A 233 10.85 3.61 -3.90
CA LEU A 233 10.59 4.96 -3.42
C LEU A 233 11.87 5.72 -3.05
N LEU A 234 12.87 5.04 -2.49
CA LEU A 234 14.17 5.63 -2.19
C LEU A 234 14.93 6.00 -3.46
N ASP A 235 14.89 5.16 -4.51
CA ASP A 235 15.48 5.45 -5.82
C ASP A 235 14.75 6.59 -6.56
N HIS A 236 13.47 6.88 -6.18
CA HIS A 236 12.60 7.85 -6.88
C HIS A 236 12.16 9.01 -5.97
N GLY A 237 13.13 9.64 -5.28
CA GLY A 237 12.92 10.94 -4.64
C GLY A 237 12.55 10.91 -3.15
N ARG A 238 12.58 9.74 -2.50
CA ARG A 238 12.40 9.64 -1.04
C ARG A 238 13.73 9.54 -0.28
N ASP A 239 14.83 9.61 -0.99
CA ASP A 239 16.20 9.59 -0.46
C ASP A 239 16.56 10.89 0.27
N ASN A 240 17.18 10.77 1.44
CA ASN A 240 17.82 11.90 2.15
C ASN A 240 19.27 11.64 2.53
N SER A 241 19.96 10.77 1.77
CA SER A 241 21.34 10.34 2.01
C SER A 241 22.31 11.49 2.21
N ALA A 242 22.15 12.58 1.45
CA ALA A 242 23.03 13.76 1.56
C ALA A 242 22.98 14.42 2.96
N ILE A 243 21.79 14.45 3.57
CA ILE A 243 21.59 14.95 4.94
C ILE A 243 22.06 13.88 5.94
N ALA A 244 21.72 12.62 5.70
CA ALA A 244 22.09 11.50 6.57
C ALA A 244 23.62 11.35 6.70
N ALA A 245 24.37 11.57 5.62
CA ALA A 245 25.83 11.46 5.58
C ALA A 245 26.56 12.55 6.40
N GLN A 246 25.85 13.61 6.83
CA GLN A 246 26.44 14.65 7.70
C GLN A 246 26.54 14.20 9.17
N ARG A 247 26.01 13.04 9.53
CA ARG A 247 26.03 12.51 10.90
C ARG A 247 27.45 12.00 11.24
N PRO A 248 28.06 12.48 12.35
CA PRO A 248 29.39 12.04 12.73
C PRO A 248 29.47 10.54 13.01
N GLY A 249 30.52 9.87 12.49
CA GLY A 249 30.75 8.45 12.70
C GLY A 249 29.78 7.51 11.98
N VAL A 250 29.03 8.02 11.00
CA VAL A 250 28.10 7.22 10.19
C VAL A 250 28.60 7.18 8.73
N VAL A 251 28.71 5.98 8.17
CA VAL A 251 28.92 5.77 6.76
C VAL A 251 27.60 5.51 6.09
N VAL A 252 27.22 6.35 5.13
CA VAL A 252 25.96 6.22 4.38
C VAL A 252 26.26 5.73 2.97
N ILE A 253 25.61 4.65 2.56
CA ILE A 253 25.60 4.12 1.20
C ILE A 253 24.22 4.41 0.59
N PRO A 254 24.13 5.38 -0.35
CA PRO A 254 22.85 5.76 -0.94
C PRO A 254 22.17 4.62 -1.73
N PRO A 255 20.80 4.67 -1.89
CA PRO A 255 19.89 5.63 -1.28
C PRO A 255 19.45 5.20 0.11
N VAL A 256 19.20 6.15 1.01
CA VAL A 256 18.63 5.89 2.35
C VAL A 256 17.66 7.00 2.77
N PHE A 257 16.76 6.65 3.67
CA PHE A 257 15.99 7.61 4.45
C PHE A 257 16.30 7.43 5.94
N ILE A 258 16.74 8.48 6.61
CA ILE A 258 16.92 8.50 8.07
C ILE A 258 16.15 9.67 8.64
N ASP A 259 15.14 9.38 9.47
CA ASP A 259 14.36 10.42 10.14
C ASP A 259 15.28 11.35 10.97
N PRO A 260 15.02 12.67 10.96
CA PRO A 260 15.83 13.63 11.73
C PRO A 260 15.94 13.32 13.23
N THR A 261 14.92 12.70 13.82
CA THR A 261 14.86 12.35 15.24
C THR A 261 15.56 11.03 15.58
N ALA A 262 15.93 10.23 14.58
CA ALA A 262 16.66 8.98 14.80
C ALA A 262 18.12 9.26 15.22
N VAL A 263 18.59 8.50 16.21
CA VAL A 263 19.99 8.55 16.69
C VAL A 263 20.76 7.42 16.01
N VAL A 264 21.68 7.78 15.13
CA VAL A 264 22.55 6.80 14.43
C VAL A 264 24.00 7.16 14.72
N THR A 265 24.78 6.19 15.22
CA THR A 265 26.19 6.39 15.58
C THR A 265 27.01 5.14 15.30
N GLU A 266 28.27 5.30 14.89
CA GLU A 266 29.22 4.22 14.65
C GLU A 266 28.61 3.11 13.76
N ALA A 267 27.95 3.50 12.66
CA ALA A 267 27.16 2.58 11.86
C ALA A 267 27.43 2.75 10.36
N VAL A 268 27.17 1.69 9.60
CA VAL A 268 27.12 1.69 8.13
C VAL A 268 25.68 1.46 7.72
N ILE A 269 25.07 2.43 7.04
CA ILE A 269 23.67 2.43 6.66
C ILE A 269 23.50 2.51 5.16
N GLY A 270 22.80 1.54 4.59
CA GLY A 270 22.48 1.51 3.14
C GLY A 270 23.16 0.35 2.39
N PRO A 271 22.83 0.20 1.08
CA PRO A 271 21.78 0.96 0.41
C PRO A 271 20.36 0.51 0.81
N HIS A 272 19.35 1.30 0.37
CA HIS A 272 17.92 1.00 0.50
C HIS A 272 17.43 0.78 1.95
N VAL A 273 17.93 1.58 2.87
CA VAL A 273 17.51 1.55 4.27
C VAL A 273 16.59 2.72 4.59
N SER A 274 15.48 2.43 5.28
CA SER A 274 14.63 3.44 5.89
C SER A 274 14.64 3.28 7.41
N ILE A 275 14.99 4.35 8.12
CA ILE A 275 14.98 4.45 9.58
C ILE A 275 13.96 5.49 9.99
N SER A 276 12.93 5.07 10.70
CA SER A 276 11.82 5.91 11.15
C SER A 276 12.15 6.73 12.41
N ALA A 277 11.18 7.51 12.88
CA ALA A 277 11.34 8.43 13.99
C ALA A 277 11.72 7.74 15.31
N GLY A 278 12.57 8.40 16.09
CA GLY A 278 12.94 7.96 17.44
C GLY A 278 13.72 6.65 17.51
N CYS A 279 14.18 6.11 16.37
CA CYS A 279 15.02 4.93 16.34
C CYS A 279 16.42 5.20 16.87
N GLU A 280 17.04 4.19 17.47
CA GLU A 280 18.43 4.20 17.90
C GLU A 280 19.18 3.08 17.19
N VAL A 281 20.20 3.43 16.39
CA VAL A 281 21.05 2.47 15.66
C VAL A 281 22.51 2.74 16.01
N ARG A 282 23.18 1.77 16.64
CA ARG A 282 24.56 1.94 17.08
C ARG A 282 25.41 0.72 16.74
N ARG A 283 26.67 0.96 16.34
CA ARG A 283 27.69 -0.07 16.05
C ARG A 283 27.13 -1.20 15.21
N SER A 284 26.40 -0.84 14.14
CA SER A 284 25.65 -1.78 13.34
C SER A 284 25.84 -1.53 11.83
N LEU A 285 25.68 -2.60 11.05
CA LEU A 285 25.61 -2.53 9.59
C LEU A 285 24.18 -2.87 9.18
N VAL A 286 23.52 -1.97 8.46
CA VAL A 286 22.14 -2.16 7.99
C VAL A 286 22.06 -1.90 6.50
N GLN A 287 21.52 -2.86 5.76
CA GLN A 287 21.26 -2.73 4.33
C GLN A 287 19.86 -3.25 3.99
N ASP A 288 19.25 -2.69 2.94
CA ASP A 288 18.01 -3.19 2.35
C ASP A 288 16.92 -3.50 3.39
N SER A 289 16.68 -2.56 4.31
CA SER A 289 15.86 -2.81 5.50
C SER A 289 14.99 -1.62 5.86
N ILE A 290 13.85 -1.91 6.50
CA ILE A 290 12.95 -0.91 7.08
C ILE A 290 12.97 -1.08 8.60
N ILE A 291 13.30 0.01 9.31
CA ILE A 291 13.29 0.09 10.77
C ILE A 291 12.20 1.05 11.20
N ASP A 292 11.16 0.55 11.83
CA ASP A 292 9.98 1.30 12.24
C ASP A 292 10.20 2.05 13.58
N ASP A 293 9.33 3.00 13.89
CA ASP A 293 9.44 3.98 14.95
C ASP A 293 9.92 3.41 16.29
N GLY A 294 10.83 4.12 16.95
CA GLY A 294 11.27 3.86 18.33
C GLY A 294 12.09 2.57 18.51
N SER A 295 12.57 1.95 17.44
CA SER A 295 13.30 0.68 17.52
C SER A 295 14.77 0.86 17.88
N LEU A 296 15.34 -0.11 18.58
CA LEU A 296 16.74 -0.17 18.97
C LEU A 296 17.48 -1.27 18.19
N ILE A 297 18.52 -0.87 17.45
CA ILE A 297 19.42 -1.77 16.73
C ILE A 297 20.83 -1.56 17.27
N LEU A 298 21.40 -2.60 17.87
CA LEU A 298 22.67 -2.51 18.58
C LEU A 298 23.59 -3.69 18.25
N ASP A 299 24.86 -3.41 17.94
CA ASP A 299 25.92 -4.41 17.80
C ASP A 299 25.56 -5.54 16.81
N THR A 300 24.96 -5.23 15.66
CA THR A 300 24.45 -6.27 14.75
C THR A 300 24.59 -5.89 13.29
N ALA A 301 24.45 -6.89 12.41
CA ALA A 301 24.33 -6.70 10.96
C ALA A 301 22.95 -7.19 10.50
N LEU A 302 22.24 -6.37 9.74
CA LEU A 302 20.92 -6.64 9.18
C LEU A 302 20.93 -6.47 7.68
N ALA A 303 20.27 -7.39 6.99
CA ALA A 303 19.99 -7.29 5.55
C ALA A 303 18.56 -7.79 5.28
N ALA A 304 17.90 -7.21 4.28
CA ALA A 304 16.56 -7.60 3.84
C ALA A 304 15.57 -7.77 5.01
N SER A 305 15.62 -6.83 5.98
CA SER A 305 14.91 -6.97 7.24
C SER A 305 13.80 -5.94 7.41
N LEU A 306 12.69 -6.38 7.98
CA LEU A 306 11.58 -5.53 8.37
C LEU A 306 11.47 -5.55 9.90
N ILE A 307 11.83 -4.44 10.55
CA ILE A 307 11.84 -4.30 12.00
C ILE A 307 10.65 -3.47 12.43
N GLY A 308 9.80 -4.05 13.27
CA GLY A 308 8.57 -3.43 13.75
C GLY A 308 8.81 -2.34 14.79
N ARG A 309 7.77 -1.55 15.09
CA ARG A 309 7.80 -0.45 16.04
C ARG A 309 8.25 -0.90 17.43
N GLU A 310 9.12 -0.11 18.07
CA GLU A 310 9.63 -0.33 19.42
C GLU A 310 10.34 -1.69 19.61
N ALA A 311 10.75 -2.32 18.49
CA ALA A 311 11.47 -3.58 18.54
C ALA A 311 12.93 -3.38 18.96
N ARG A 312 13.51 -4.39 19.59
CA ARG A 312 14.91 -4.37 20.05
C ARG A 312 15.67 -5.53 19.42
N VAL A 313 16.67 -5.20 18.59
CA VAL A 313 17.58 -6.17 17.98
C VAL A 313 18.97 -5.90 18.53
N ILE A 314 19.47 -6.81 19.33
CA ILE A 314 20.77 -6.66 20.02
C ILE A 314 21.62 -7.86 19.67
N GLY A 315 22.71 -7.61 18.95
CA GLY A 315 23.73 -8.61 18.64
C GLY A 315 24.71 -8.85 19.79
N ARG A 316 25.67 -9.74 19.55
CA ARG A 316 26.76 -10.01 20.46
C ARG A 316 28.05 -10.15 19.69
N TYR A 317 29.12 -9.50 20.16
CA TYR A 317 30.44 -9.78 19.65
C TYR A 317 30.85 -11.22 19.94
N ARG A 318 31.60 -11.83 19.02
CA ARG A 318 32.15 -13.17 19.17
C ARG A 318 33.66 -13.06 19.30
N SER A 319 34.26 -13.80 20.23
CA SER A 319 35.70 -13.98 20.29
C SER A 319 36.04 -15.30 19.59
N LEU A 320 36.94 -15.24 18.62
CA LEU A 320 37.34 -16.40 17.83
C LEU A 320 38.87 -16.54 17.91
N ASN A 321 39.31 -17.77 18.05
CA ASN A 321 40.71 -18.16 17.84
C ASN A 321 40.68 -19.20 16.70
N VAL A 322 41.10 -18.79 15.49
CA VAL A 322 40.93 -19.56 14.25
C VAL A 322 42.31 -19.78 13.65
N GLY A 323 42.65 -21.03 13.37
CA GLY A 323 43.92 -21.39 12.73
C GLY A 323 43.95 -21.11 11.26
N ASP A 324 45.14 -21.29 10.65
CA ASP A 324 45.33 -21.08 9.20
C ASP A 324 44.39 -21.98 8.36
N SER A 325 43.92 -21.43 7.25
CA SER A 325 43.04 -22.13 6.27
C SER A 325 41.73 -22.67 6.84
N SER A 326 41.26 -22.14 7.96
CA SER A 326 39.96 -22.50 8.53
C SER A 326 38.86 -21.64 7.97
N GLU A 327 37.67 -22.24 7.79
CA GLU A 327 36.42 -21.55 7.38
C GLU A 327 35.43 -21.63 8.54
N ILE A 328 34.81 -20.49 8.86
CA ILE A 328 33.76 -20.41 9.90
C ILE A 328 32.53 -19.75 9.27
N GLY A 329 31.45 -20.50 9.11
CA GLY A 329 30.13 -20.02 8.74
C GLY A 329 29.22 -19.85 9.96
N PHE A 330 28.42 -18.78 9.95
CA PHE A 330 27.35 -18.58 10.93
C PHE A 330 26.02 -18.60 10.18
N ALA A 331 25.17 -19.60 10.44
CA ALA A 331 23.81 -19.68 9.93
C ALA A 331 22.86 -18.87 10.81
#